data_a4f0ccdae641de18e2ab92e87de228dc
#
_entry.id   a4f0ccdae641de18e2ab92e87de228dc
#
_cell.length_a   1.000
_cell.length_b   1.000
_cell.length_c   1.000
_cell.angle_alpha   90.00
_cell.angle_beta   90.00
_cell.angle_gamma   90.00
#
_symmetry.space_group_name_H-M   'P 1'
#
loop_
_entity.id
_entity.type
_entity.pdbx_description
1 polymer ?
#
loop_
_entity_poly.entity_id
_entity_poly.type
_entity_poly.pdbx_seq_one_letter_code
_entity_poly.pdbx_strand_id
1 'polypeptide(L)'
;LKHLLTSNLKVSERLRWQVVHAADGISFPTSDDPVICLNYNSERDYDLGGGWGKKHSNILMPISPKLLLFSEVGVKRKMSGLDYSLAYSKLFREMIIRHAHRYVYADRPQKGMLALNARVVNRDIYEYEQQSIAGWHIENVEAERRLI
;
A
#
# COMPACT_ATOMS: atom_id res chain seq x y z
N LEU A 1 14.51 18.97 1.63
CA LEU A 1 14.74 17.61 1.05
C LEU A 1 15.47 16.68 2.04
N LYS A 2 16.64 17.09 2.56
CA LYS A 2 17.47 16.27 3.47
C LYS A 2 16.70 15.79 4.72
N HIS A 3 15.84 16.63 5.31
CA HIS A 3 15.04 16.26 6.48
C HIS A 3 13.93 15.26 6.15
N LEU A 4 13.23 15.42 5.02
CA LEU A 4 12.19 14.49 4.56
C LEU A 4 12.78 13.13 4.18
N LEU A 5 13.87 13.12 3.43
CA LEU A 5 14.59 11.89 3.09
C LEU A 5 15.09 11.17 4.35
N THR A 6 15.64 11.90 5.33
CA THR A 6 16.13 11.31 6.56
C THR A 6 15.01 10.76 7.45
N SER A 7 13.85 11.42 7.48
CA SER A 7 12.68 10.93 8.23
C SER A 7 12.11 9.67 7.57
N ASN A 8 11.93 9.67 6.26
CA ASN A 8 11.40 8.54 5.51
C ASN A 8 12.36 7.34 5.53
N LEU A 9 13.67 7.57 5.42
CA LEU A 9 14.68 6.52 5.58
C LEU A 9 14.62 5.89 6.98
N LYS A 10 14.50 6.69 8.04
CA LYS A 10 14.37 6.15 9.41
C LYS A 10 13.11 5.30 9.61
N VAL A 11 12.03 5.62 8.92
CA VAL A 11 10.82 4.78 8.92
C VAL A 11 11.07 3.49 8.15
N SER A 12 11.65 3.59 6.95
CA SER A 12 11.93 2.41 6.11
C SER A 12 12.94 1.44 6.75
N GLU A 13 13.94 1.93 7.48
CA GLU A 13 14.89 1.10 8.24
C GLU A 13 14.22 0.27 9.35
N ARG A 14 13.08 0.72 9.86
CA ARG A 14 12.33 0.01 10.90
C ARG A 14 11.38 -1.05 10.33
N LEU A 15 11.12 -1.00 9.04
CA LEU A 15 10.25 -1.95 8.37
C LEU A 15 11.02 -3.25 8.05
N ARG A 16 10.38 -4.36 8.31
CA ARG A 16 10.89 -5.69 7.94
C ARG A 16 10.04 -6.22 6.79
N TRP A 17 10.55 -5.99 5.60
CA TRP A 17 9.89 -6.43 4.39
C TRP A 17 10.00 -7.94 4.19
N GLN A 18 8.90 -8.51 3.73
CA GLN A 18 8.76 -9.93 3.43
C GLN A 18 8.08 -10.06 2.08
N VAL A 19 8.46 -11.09 1.35
CA VAL A 19 7.75 -11.50 0.14
C VAL A 19 6.82 -12.63 0.53
N VAL A 20 5.55 -12.48 0.19
CA VAL A 20 4.49 -13.45 0.49
C VAL A 20 3.88 -13.93 -0.80
N HIS A 21 3.60 -15.22 -0.86
CA HIS A 21 2.97 -15.86 -2.02
C HIS A 21 1.46 -15.91 -1.87
N ALA A 22 0.76 -15.65 -2.98
CA ALA A 22 -0.67 -15.86 -3.05
C ALA A 22 -1.01 -17.34 -3.00
N ALA A 23 -2.09 -17.69 -2.33
CA ALA A 23 -2.65 -19.04 -2.38
C ALA A 23 -2.98 -19.45 -3.83
N ASP A 24 -2.99 -20.76 -4.08
CA ASP A 24 -3.36 -21.29 -5.37
C ASP A 24 -4.72 -20.78 -5.84
N GLY A 25 -4.82 -20.52 -7.14
CA GLY A 25 -6.03 -19.96 -7.75
C GLY A 25 -6.25 -18.46 -7.52
N ILE A 26 -5.47 -17.80 -6.65
CA ILE A 26 -5.53 -16.36 -6.43
C ILE A 26 -4.39 -15.66 -7.17
N SER A 27 -4.70 -14.48 -7.71
CA SER A 27 -3.75 -13.54 -8.30
C SER A 27 -3.97 -12.17 -7.70
N PHE A 28 -2.90 -11.49 -7.29
CA PHE A 28 -2.95 -10.12 -6.81
C PHE A 28 -2.98 -9.16 -8.01
N PRO A 29 -3.98 -8.30 -8.10
CA PRO A 29 -3.92 -7.17 -9.03
C PRO A 29 -2.97 -6.11 -8.48
N THR A 30 -2.64 -5.14 -9.31
CA THR A 30 -2.09 -3.86 -8.85
C THR A 30 -3.03 -2.72 -9.21
N SER A 31 -2.75 -1.51 -8.79
CA SER A 31 -3.61 -0.35 -9.03
C SER A 31 -2.77 0.91 -9.28
N ASP A 32 -3.45 2.00 -9.57
CA ASP A 32 -2.89 3.34 -9.65
C ASP A 32 -2.45 3.90 -8.27
N ASP A 33 -2.81 3.21 -7.17
CA ASP A 33 -2.29 3.45 -5.81
C ASP A 33 -1.85 2.11 -5.21
N PRO A 34 -0.65 1.60 -5.55
CA PRO A 34 -0.26 0.23 -5.27
C PRO A 34 0.24 -0.02 -3.85
N VAL A 35 0.58 1.03 -3.10
CA VAL A 35 1.10 0.91 -1.73
C VAL A 35 -0.02 1.14 -0.74
N ILE A 36 -0.43 0.09 -0.05
CA ILE A 36 -1.59 0.09 0.81
C ILE A 36 -1.16 0.00 2.26
N CYS A 37 -1.68 0.89 3.09
CA CYS A 37 -1.49 0.86 4.53
C CYS A 37 -2.78 0.44 5.22
N LEU A 38 -2.85 -0.82 5.64
CA LEU A 38 -3.99 -1.36 6.38
C LEU A 38 -3.81 -1.17 7.88
N ASN A 39 -4.89 -0.81 8.55
CA ASN A 39 -5.00 -0.89 9.99
C ASN A 39 -5.50 -2.29 10.36
N TYR A 40 -4.82 -2.94 11.31
CA TYR A 40 -5.24 -4.23 11.84
C TYR A 40 -6.12 -4.00 13.08
N ASN A 41 -7.36 -4.42 13.03
CA ASN A 41 -8.31 -4.37 14.14
C ASN A 41 -8.37 -5.71 14.87
N SER A 42 -8.53 -6.79 14.12
CA SER A 42 -8.53 -8.16 14.63
C SER A 42 -8.24 -9.16 13.50
N GLU A 43 -8.30 -10.44 13.76
CA GLU A 43 -8.11 -11.47 12.74
C GLU A 43 -9.11 -11.30 11.59
N ARG A 44 -8.61 -11.08 10.38
CA ARG A 44 -9.36 -10.81 9.15
C ARG A 44 -10.18 -9.51 9.14
N ASP A 45 -10.01 -8.67 10.15
CA ASP A 45 -10.66 -7.36 10.21
C ASP A 45 -9.62 -6.26 10.02
N TYR A 46 -9.64 -5.68 8.84
CA TYR A 46 -8.72 -4.63 8.39
C TYR A 46 -9.51 -3.48 7.79
N ASP A 47 -9.02 -2.28 7.98
CA ASP A 47 -9.48 -1.09 7.29
C ASP A 47 -8.32 -0.35 6.57
N LEU A 48 -8.65 0.65 5.78
CA LEU A 48 -7.69 1.46 5.03
C LEU A 48 -7.09 2.62 5.85
N GLY A 49 -7.33 2.66 7.15
CA GLY A 49 -6.87 3.70 8.07
C GLY A 49 -5.48 3.45 8.67
N GLY A 50 -4.66 2.61 8.05
CA GLY A 50 -3.28 2.35 8.44
C GLY A 50 -2.35 3.53 8.15
N GLY A 51 -1.09 3.40 8.53
CA GLY A 51 -0.06 4.40 8.25
C GLY A 51 1.35 3.92 8.56
N TRP A 52 2.33 4.54 7.91
CA TRP A 52 3.76 4.19 8.02
C TRP A 52 4.33 4.32 9.45
N GLY A 53 3.76 5.19 10.26
CA GLY A 53 4.17 5.40 11.66
C GLY A 53 3.23 4.76 12.69
N LYS A 54 2.13 4.14 12.26
CA LYS A 54 1.13 3.56 13.14
C LYS A 54 1.49 2.10 13.44
N LYS A 55 1.78 1.79 14.70
CA LYS A 55 2.12 0.45 15.14
C LYS A 55 1.02 -0.56 14.76
N HIS A 56 1.42 -1.74 14.35
CA HIS A 56 0.57 -2.82 13.82
C HIS A 56 -0.12 -2.53 12.48
N SER A 57 0.14 -1.38 11.85
CA SER A 57 -0.26 -1.23 10.44
C SER A 57 0.45 -2.24 9.56
N ASN A 58 -0.28 -2.76 8.59
CA ASN A 58 0.24 -3.68 7.59
C ASN A 58 0.42 -2.93 6.28
N ILE A 59 1.65 -2.87 5.80
CA ILE A 59 1.96 -2.23 4.51
C ILE A 59 2.07 -3.32 3.46
N LEU A 60 1.30 -3.16 2.40
CA LEU A 60 1.19 -4.11 1.30
C LEU A 60 1.56 -3.44 -0.01
N MET A 61 2.30 -4.15 -0.88
CA MET A 61 2.55 -3.73 -2.25
C MET A 61 2.60 -4.97 -3.16
N PRO A 62 1.65 -5.14 -4.09
CA PRO A 62 1.73 -6.21 -5.07
C PRO A 62 2.91 -5.95 -6.02
N ILE A 63 3.82 -6.91 -6.12
CA ILE A 63 5.01 -6.85 -6.97
C ILE A 63 4.93 -7.79 -8.18
N SER A 64 4.03 -8.76 -8.12
CA SER A 64 3.64 -9.61 -9.24
C SER A 64 2.26 -10.22 -8.97
N PRO A 65 1.65 -10.88 -9.97
CA PRO A 65 0.37 -11.57 -9.75
C PRO A 65 0.40 -12.62 -8.64
N LYS A 66 1.56 -13.14 -8.28
CA LYS A 66 1.73 -14.17 -7.26
C LYS A 66 2.45 -13.69 -6.01
N LEU A 67 3.04 -12.50 -6.05
CA LEU A 67 3.92 -12.01 -4.99
C LEU A 67 3.41 -10.68 -4.43
N LEU A 68 3.35 -10.61 -3.11
CA LEU A 68 3.02 -9.42 -2.35
C LEU A 68 4.20 -9.06 -1.45
N LEU A 69 4.68 -7.85 -1.53
CA LEU A 69 5.58 -7.30 -0.54
C LEU A 69 4.76 -6.87 0.68
N PHE A 70 5.17 -7.32 1.86
CA PHE A 70 4.46 -7.11 3.11
C PHE A 70 5.39 -6.62 4.21
N SER A 71 4.90 -5.73 5.05
CA SER A 71 5.57 -5.33 6.28
C SER A 71 4.55 -4.98 7.37
N GLU A 72 4.82 -5.37 8.60
CA GLU A 72 4.06 -4.95 9.77
C GLU A 72 4.87 -3.91 10.56
N VAL A 73 4.29 -2.72 10.75
CA VAL A 73 4.95 -1.60 11.41
C VAL A 73 5.18 -1.89 12.90
N GLY A 74 6.43 -1.78 13.34
CA GLY A 74 6.81 -1.95 14.75
C GLY A 74 6.94 -3.39 15.22
N VAL A 75 6.87 -4.37 14.31
CA VAL A 75 7.02 -5.79 14.65
C VAL A 75 8.35 -6.32 14.10
N LYS A 76 9.09 -7.01 14.98
CA LYS A 76 10.40 -7.59 14.63
C LYS A 76 10.31 -9.03 14.10
N ARG A 77 9.20 -9.45 13.55
CA ARG A 77 9.05 -10.83 13.06
C ARG A 77 9.98 -11.09 11.88
N LYS A 78 10.78 -12.14 12.01
CA LYS A 78 11.46 -12.77 10.88
C LYS A 78 10.49 -13.82 10.33
N MET A 79 9.83 -13.52 9.25
CA MET A 79 9.06 -14.52 8.52
C MET A 79 9.47 -14.38 7.06
N SER A 80 10.20 -15.33 6.53
CA SER A 80 10.52 -15.41 5.11
C SER A 80 9.77 -16.60 4.52
N GLY A 81 9.21 -16.43 3.32
CA GLY A 81 8.60 -17.52 2.57
C GLY A 81 7.23 -17.98 3.08
N LEU A 82 6.41 -17.05 3.55
CA LEU A 82 5.04 -17.37 3.95
C LEU A 82 4.13 -17.47 2.73
N ASP A 83 3.48 -18.60 2.66
CA ASP A 83 2.31 -18.75 1.81
C ASP A 83 1.08 -18.25 2.57
N TYR A 84 0.39 -17.27 2.01
CA TYR A 84 -0.86 -16.84 2.61
C TYR A 84 -1.94 -17.89 2.39
N SER A 85 -2.73 -18.12 3.44
CA SER A 85 -3.94 -18.93 3.30
C SER A 85 -4.86 -18.31 2.24
N LEU A 86 -5.74 -19.14 1.68
CA LEU A 86 -6.73 -18.71 0.71
C LEU A 86 -7.57 -17.53 1.22
N ALA A 87 -7.89 -17.52 2.52
CA ALA A 87 -8.68 -16.45 3.14
C ALA A 87 -7.94 -15.12 3.14
N TYR A 88 -6.66 -15.10 3.56
CA TYR A 88 -5.84 -13.88 3.53
C TYR A 88 -5.53 -13.42 2.12
N SER A 89 -5.25 -14.33 1.19
CA SER A 89 -5.03 -13.98 -0.21
C SER A 89 -6.26 -13.30 -0.84
N LYS A 90 -7.46 -13.77 -0.53
CA LYS A 90 -8.72 -13.13 -0.96
C LYS A 90 -8.91 -11.76 -0.33
N LEU A 91 -8.68 -11.66 0.98
CA LEU A 91 -8.81 -10.41 1.73
C LEU A 91 -7.88 -9.33 1.18
N PHE A 92 -6.59 -9.62 1.03
CA PHE A 92 -5.63 -8.64 0.52
C PHE A 92 -5.89 -8.27 -0.94
N ARG A 93 -6.30 -9.22 -1.79
CA ARG A 93 -6.78 -8.91 -3.14
C ARG A 93 -7.94 -7.91 -3.11
N GLU A 94 -8.91 -8.13 -2.23
CA GLU A 94 -10.05 -7.23 -2.08
C GLU A 94 -9.61 -5.82 -1.60
N MET A 95 -8.72 -5.75 -0.63
CA MET A 95 -8.18 -4.48 -0.13
C MET A 95 -7.40 -3.72 -1.20
N ILE A 96 -6.62 -4.40 -2.05
CA ILE A 96 -5.92 -3.80 -3.18
C ILE A 96 -6.92 -3.16 -4.14
N ILE A 97 -7.99 -3.86 -4.49
CA ILE A 97 -9.02 -3.35 -5.41
C ILE A 97 -9.76 -2.15 -4.82
N ARG A 98 -10.16 -2.24 -3.55
CA ARG A 98 -10.87 -1.17 -2.84
C ARG A 98 -10.02 0.07 -2.62
N HIS A 99 -8.70 -0.09 -2.52
CA HIS A 99 -7.76 1.03 -2.34
C HIS A 99 -7.48 1.80 -3.64
N ALA A 100 -7.68 1.19 -4.78
CA ALA A 100 -7.50 1.83 -6.08
C ALA A 100 -8.28 3.14 -6.21
N HIS A 101 -7.68 4.15 -6.84
CA HIS A 101 -8.38 5.41 -7.13
C HIS A 101 -9.30 5.26 -8.35
N ARG A 102 -8.75 4.77 -9.47
CA ARG A 102 -9.43 4.70 -10.77
C ARG A 102 -9.22 3.38 -11.49
N TYR A 103 -8.01 2.83 -11.40
CA TYR A 103 -7.57 1.73 -12.24
C TYR A 103 -7.04 0.57 -11.43
N VAL A 104 -7.49 -0.60 -11.79
CA VAL A 104 -6.97 -1.87 -11.29
C VAL A 104 -6.43 -2.65 -12.47
N TYR A 105 -5.20 -3.12 -12.37
CA TYR A 105 -4.50 -3.88 -13.39
C TYR A 105 -4.34 -5.32 -12.91
N ALA A 106 -4.81 -6.27 -13.70
CA ALA A 106 -4.72 -7.69 -13.40
C ALA A 106 -4.21 -8.48 -14.59
N ASP A 107 -3.53 -9.58 -14.33
CA ASP A 107 -3.05 -10.52 -15.34
C ASP A 107 -4.20 -11.19 -16.11
N ARG A 108 -5.35 -11.33 -15.46
CA ARG A 108 -6.55 -11.96 -16.01
C ARG A 108 -7.80 -11.51 -15.24
N PRO A 109 -8.98 -11.52 -15.85
CA PRO A 109 -10.24 -11.31 -15.15
C PRO A 109 -10.44 -12.37 -14.07
N GLN A 110 -10.81 -11.94 -12.88
CA GLN A 110 -11.11 -12.83 -11.76
C GLN A 110 -12.57 -12.66 -11.33
N LYS A 111 -13.20 -13.77 -10.95
CA LYS A 111 -14.59 -13.74 -10.48
C LYS A 111 -14.75 -12.79 -9.28
N GLY A 112 -15.76 -11.94 -9.35
CA GLY A 112 -16.08 -10.96 -8.29
C GLY A 112 -15.25 -9.69 -8.30
N MET A 113 -14.25 -9.56 -9.17
CA MET A 113 -13.41 -8.36 -9.24
C MET A 113 -14.20 -7.11 -9.62
N LEU A 114 -15.08 -7.24 -10.61
CA LEU A 114 -15.94 -6.14 -11.10
C LEU A 114 -17.04 -5.74 -10.10
N ALA A 115 -17.36 -6.60 -9.13
CA ALA A 115 -18.33 -6.29 -8.09
C ALA A 115 -17.73 -5.51 -6.91
N LEU A 116 -16.40 -5.37 -6.87
CA LEU A 116 -15.71 -4.59 -5.85
C LEU A 116 -15.58 -3.15 -6.37
N ASN A 117 -16.20 -2.23 -5.67
CA ASN A 117 -16.06 -0.82 -5.99
C ASN A 117 -14.68 -0.33 -5.56
N ALA A 118 -13.98 0.32 -6.48
CA ALA A 118 -12.82 1.13 -6.12
C ALA A 118 -13.24 2.23 -5.14
N ARG A 119 -12.27 2.77 -4.43
CA ARG A 119 -12.48 3.92 -3.54
C ARG A 119 -13.14 5.06 -4.33
N VAL A 120 -14.28 5.51 -3.87
CA VAL A 120 -14.87 6.73 -4.41
C VAL A 120 -13.97 7.88 -3.98
N VAL A 121 -13.31 8.50 -4.93
CA VAL A 121 -12.49 9.69 -4.66
C VAL A 121 -13.45 10.80 -4.26
N ASN A 122 -13.37 11.23 -2.99
CA ASN A 122 -13.99 12.48 -2.59
C ASN A 122 -13.28 13.60 -3.36
N ARG A 123 -14.05 14.35 -4.16
CA ARG A 123 -13.52 15.36 -5.07
C ARG A 123 -12.75 16.44 -4.31
N ASP A 124 -13.25 16.87 -3.16
CA ASP A 124 -12.63 17.92 -2.35
C ASP A 124 -11.30 17.44 -1.77
N ILE A 125 -11.22 16.19 -1.29
CA ILE A 125 -9.99 15.58 -0.81
C ILE A 125 -8.99 15.44 -1.97
N TYR A 126 -9.44 15.01 -3.14
CA TYR A 126 -8.58 14.89 -4.32
C TYR A 126 -8.01 16.23 -4.75
N GLU A 127 -8.82 17.29 -4.80
CA GLU A 127 -8.36 18.64 -5.14
C GLU A 127 -7.37 19.17 -4.10
N TYR A 128 -7.60 18.91 -2.81
CA TYR A 128 -6.67 19.23 -1.74
C TYR A 128 -5.34 18.49 -1.86
N GLU A 129 -5.38 17.17 -2.14
CA GLU A 129 -4.18 16.35 -2.36
C GLU A 129 -3.39 16.86 -3.57
N GLN A 130 -4.05 17.21 -4.68
CA GLN A 130 -3.39 17.78 -5.87
C GLN A 130 -2.71 19.12 -5.57
N GLN A 131 -3.36 20.00 -4.83
CA GLN A 131 -2.78 21.27 -4.39
C GLN A 131 -1.59 21.05 -3.45
N SER A 132 -1.70 20.11 -2.53
CA SER A 132 -0.63 19.74 -1.60
C SER A 132 0.59 19.18 -2.34
N ILE A 133 0.39 18.30 -3.33
CA ILE A 133 1.46 17.75 -4.16
C ILE A 133 2.12 18.86 -5.00
N ALA A 134 1.34 19.79 -5.57
CA ALA A 134 1.87 20.91 -6.32
C ALA A 134 2.71 21.84 -5.42
N GLY A 135 2.24 22.13 -4.22
CA GLY A 135 2.99 22.89 -3.21
C GLY A 135 4.29 22.21 -2.82
N TRP A 136 4.24 20.90 -2.57
CA TRP A 136 5.42 20.10 -2.26
C TRP A 136 6.46 20.08 -3.40
N HIS A 137 6.02 20.01 -4.65
CA HIS A 137 6.92 20.14 -5.80
C HIS A 137 7.64 21.49 -5.85
N ILE A 138 6.91 22.58 -5.60
CA ILE A 138 7.50 23.94 -5.58
C ILE A 138 8.54 24.04 -4.47
N GLU A 139 8.22 23.59 -3.25
CA GLU A 139 9.14 23.61 -2.11
C GLU A 139 10.40 22.78 -2.39
N ASN A 140 10.28 21.63 -3.04
CA ASN A 140 11.43 20.80 -3.41
C ASN A 140 12.32 21.49 -4.45
N VAL A 141 11.74 22.08 -5.50
CA VAL A 141 12.49 22.83 -6.52
C VAL A 141 13.23 24.02 -5.90
N GLU A 142 12.58 24.76 -5.00
CA GLU A 142 13.22 25.86 -4.28
C GLU A 142 14.35 25.39 -3.35
N ALA A 143 14.15 24.25 -2.66
CA ALA A 143 15.18 23.67 -1.81
C ALA A 143 16.40 23.20 -2.62
N GLU A 144 16.17 22.62 -3.79
CA GLU A 144 17.24 22.23 -4.71
C GLU A 144 18.03 23.43 -5.23
N ARG A 145 17.34 24.51 -5.60
CA ARG A 145 17.98 25.77 -6.05
C ARG A 145 18.87 26.43 -5.00
N ARG A 146 18.58 26.20 -3.71
CA ARG A 146 19.42 26.72 -2.60
C ARG A 146 20.66 25.89 -2.32
N LEU A 147 20.77 24.72 -2.94
CA LEU A 147 21.91 23.79 -2.77
C LEU A 147 22.93 23.90 -3.89
N ILE A 148 22.64 24.66 -4.94
CA ILE A 148 23.52 25.02 -6.06
C ILE A 148 24.10 26.40 -5.82
#